data_0c5a76750bc2e1158b9692fc17c5a7ab
#
_entry.id   0c5a76750bc2e1158b9692fc17c5a7ab
#
_cell.length_a   1.000
_cell.length_b   1.000
_cell.length_c   1.000
_cell.angle_alpha   90.00
_cell.angle_beta   90.00
_cell.angle_gamma   90.00
#
_symmetry.space_group_name_H-M   'P 1'
#
loop_
_entity.id
_entity.type
_entity.pdbx_description
1 polymer ?
#
loop_
_entity_poly.entity_id
_entity_poly.type
_entity_poly.pdbx_seq_one_letter_code
_entity_poly.pdbx_strand_id
1 'polypeptide(L)'
;MESGRVQKLSIDQMNENKRVIVIGAGASGYFAAIRIKELCPTAEVVIMEKTGKTLAKLRISGGGRCNVTHDVTGNAQLLEHYPRGKNFLKKVFYRWGVPETRDWFEKNGVELKVEEDGRIFPVSDSSETVAQLLEWRAKKLGVELMLNSSVVTIVPMPKDGFYR
;
A
#
# COMPACT_ATOMS: atom_id res chain seq x y z
N MET A 1 4.10 -16.50 -33.39
CA MET A 1 3.57 -15.62 -32.31
C MET A 1 3.36 -16.49 -31.09
N GLU A 2 4.38 -16.57 -30.23
CA GLU A 2 4.31 -17.36 -28.99
C GLU A 2 3.56 -16.56 -27.93
N SER A 3 2.44 -17.13 -27.47
CA SER A 3 1.67 -16.59 -26.36
C SER A 3 2.46 -16.76 -25.07
N GLY A 4 2.95 -15.66 -24.52
CA GLY A 4 3.63 -15.64 -23.23
C GLY A 4 2.74 -16.23 -22.13
N ARG A 5 3.00 -17.47 -21.78
CA ARG A 5 2.41 -18.17 -20.64
C ARG A 5 2.88 -17.44 -19.36
N VAL A 6 2.00 -16.69 -18.74
CA VAL A 6 2.21 -16.23 -17.36
C VAL A 6 2.21 -17.48 -16.48
N GLN A 7 3.41 -17.92 -16.07
CA GLN A 7 3.56 -19.00 -15.09
C GLN A 7 2.95 -18.55 -13.77
N LYS A 8 1.88 -19.21 -13.34
CA LYS A 8 1.42 -19.14 -11.95
C LYS A 8 2.48 -19.81 -11.08
N LEU A 9 3.28 -19.04 -10.38
CA LEU A 9 4.15 -19.56 -9.33
C LEU A 9 3.28 -20.24 -8.26
N SER A 10 3.62 -21.47 -7.91
CA SER A 10 2.97 -22.19 -6.80
C SER A 10 3.34 -21.50 -5.48
N ILE A 11 2.45 -21.62 -4.47
CA ILE A 11 2.68 -21.06 -3.12
C ILE A 11 4.00 -21.58 -2.53
N ASP A 12 4.41 -22.81 -2.86
CA ASP A 12 5.65 -23.43 -2.41
C ASP A 12 6.93 -22.79 -3.01
N GLN A 13 6.84 -22.23 -4.21
CA GLN A 13 7.95 -21.46 -4.82
C GLN A 13 8.10 -20.04 -4.24
N MET A 14 7.15 -19.59 -3.44
CA MET A 14 7.22 -18.32 -2.71
C MET A 14 7.93 -18.45 -1.34
N ASN A 15 8.30 -19.66 -0.93
CA ASN A 15 8.87 -19.96 0.39
C ASN A 15 10.41 -19.80 0.49
N GLU A 16 11.10 -19.44 -0.57
CA GLU A 16 12.49 -19.00 -0.44
C GLU A 16 12.50 -17.60 0.18
N ASN A 17 13.42 -17.35 1.11
CA ASN A 17 13.61 -16.09 1.83
C ASN A 17 13.80 -14.91 0.85
N LYS A 18 12.69 -14.44 0.27
CA LYS A 18 12.72 -13.33 -0.68
C LYS A 18 12.86 -12.03 0.08
N ARG A 19 13.88 -11.27 -0.27
CA ARG A 19 14.04 -9.89 0.18
C ARG A 19 13.27 -8.97 -0.76
N VAL A 20 12.38 -8.16 -0.21
CA VAL A 20 11.57 -7.18 -0.94
C VAL A 20 11.91 -5.79 -0.45
N ILE A 21 12.33 -4.93 -1.37
CA ILE A 21 12.60 -3.53 -1.07
C ILE A 21 11.44 -2.68 -1.57
N VAL A 22 10.86 -1.90 -0.68
CA VAL A 22 9.82 -0.90 -0.97
C VAL A 22 10.47 0.48 -0.94
N ILE A 23 10.41 1.20 -2.05
CA ILE A 23 11.03 2.52 -2.16
C ILE A 23 10.01 3.61 -1.82
N GLY A 24 10.28 4.33 -0.73
CA GLY A 24 9.48 5.43 -0.21
C GLY A 24 8.57 5.03 0.95
N ALA A 25 8.72 5.74 2.09
CA ALA A 25 7.91 5.56 3.31
C ALA A 25 6.66 6.46 3.32
N GLY A 26 5.96 6.55 2.20
CA GLY A 26 4.62 7.13 2.10
C GLY A 26 3.53 6.11 2.41
N ALA A 27 2.25 6.54 2.36
CA ALA A 27 1.10 5.67 2.63
C ALA A 27 1.10 4.39 1.77
N SER A 28 1.35 4.53 0.46
CA SER A 28 1.40 3.38 -0.46
C SER A 28 2.56 2.43 -0.16
N GLY A 29 3.74 2.97 0.22
CA GLY A 29 4.89 2.14 0.59
C GLY A 29 4.65 1.34 1.87
N TYR A 30 4.15 1.99 2.91
CA TYR A 30 3.77 1.30 4.14
C TYR A 30 2.70 0.24 3.89
N PHE A 31 1.63 0.59 3.17
CA PHE A 31 0.57 -0.35 2.87
C PHE A 31 1.06 -1.54 2.05
N ALA A 32 1.90 -1.31 1.03
CA ALA A 32 2.51 -2.38 0.24
C ALA A 32 3.37 -3.31 1.11
N ALA A 33 4.25 -2.76 1.95
CA ALA A 33 5.09 -3.54 2.84
C ALA A 33 4.27 -4.40 3.83
N ILE A 34 3.22 -3.82 4.42
CA ILE A 34 2.29 -4.52 5.30
C ILE A 34 1.63 -5.69 4.55
N ARG A 35 1.08 -5.43 3.35
CA ARG A 35 0.41 -6.46 2.56
C ARG A 35 1.34 -7.58 2.11
N ILE A 36 2.58 -7.27 1.77
CA ILE A 36 3.59 -8.30 1.46
C ILE A 36 3.80 -9.21 2.67
N LYS A 37 3.99 -8.64 3.86
CA LYS A 37 4.17 -9.42 5.09
C LYS A 37 2.93 -10.22 5.50
N GLU A 38 1.73 -9.70 5.25
CA GLU A 38 0.47 -10.43 5.51
C GLU A 38 0.29 -11.62 4.57
N LEU A 39 0.73 -11.49 3.31
CA LEU A 39 0.61 -12.54 2.29
C LEU A 39 1.80 -13.52 2.29
N CYS A 40 2.97 -13.06 2.68
CA CYS A 40 4.21 -13.83 2.75
C CYS A 40 4.96 -13.49 4.04
N PRO A 41 4.60 -14.09 5.19
CA PRO A 41 5.20 -13.78 6.49
C PRO A 41 6.71 -14.02 6.57
N THR A 42 7.24 -14.93 5.76
CA THR A 42 8.67 -15.29 5.70
C THR A 42 9.50 -14.31 4.87
N ALA A 43 8.87 -13.45 4.04
CA ALA A 43 9.60 -12.46 3.26
C ALA A 43 10.33 -11.46 4.18
N GLU A 44 11.57 -11.14 3.85
CA GLU A 44 12.30 -10.00 4.41
C GLU A 44 11.83 -8.74 3.69
N VAL A 45 11.19 -7.81 4.39
CA VAL A 45 10.66 -6.59 3.79
C VAL A 45 11.32 -5.36 4.38
N VAL A 46 11.89 -4.53 3.52
CA VAL A 46 12.60 -3.29 3.88
C VAL A 46 11.94 -2.11 3.19
N ILE A 47 11.57 -1.07 3.92
CA ILE A 47 11.18 0.23 3.37
C ILE A 47 12.41 1.15 3.38
N MET A 48 12.80 1.67 2.22
CA MET A 48 13.87 2.66 2.08
C MET A 48 13.28 4.05 1.84
N GLU A 49 13.59 5.01 2.70
CA GLU A 49 13.12 6.39 2.59
C GLU A 49 14.30 7.36 2.53
N LYS A 50 14.29 8.25 1.54
CA LYS A 50 15.38 9.21 1.31
C LYS A 50 15.52 10.26 2.40
N THR A 51 14.46 10.54 3.14
CA THR A 51 14.43 11.57 4.21
C THR A 51 14.37 10.93 5.59
N GLY A 52 14.50 11.76 6.64
CA GLY A 52 14.29 11.33 8.02
C GLY A 52 12.81 11.30 8.45
N LYS A 53 11.84 11.47 7.52
CA LYS A 53 10.41 11.60 7.84
C LYS A 53 9.59 10.60 7.05
N THR A 54 8.69 9.90 7.75
CA THR A 54 7.71 8.99 7.15
C THR A 54 6.35 9.65 7.00
N LEU A 55 5.53 9.19 6.06
CA LEU A 55 4.11 9.53 5.90
C LEU A 55 3.82 11.06 5.82
N ALA A 56 4.79 11.87 5.43
CA ALA A 56 4.67 13.33 5.45
C ALA A 56 3.46 13.85 4.65
N LYS A 57 3.21 13.31 3.45
CA LYS A 57 2.05 13.69 2.63
C LYS A 57 0.73 13.20 3.22
N LEU A 58 0.71 12.03 3.86
CA LEU A 58 -0.46 11.50 4.54
C LEU A 58 -0.88 12.44 5.67
N ARG A 59 0.08 12.87 6.50
CA ARG A 59 -0.18 13.73 7.66
C ARG A 59 -0.83 15.06 7.32
N ILE A 60 -0.57 15.62 6.13
CA ILE A 60 -1.18 16.87 5.67
C ILE A 60 -2.40 16.67 4.75
N SER A 61 -2.67 15.44 4.33
CA SER A 61 -3.80 15.15 3.42
C SER A 61 -5.15 15.41 4.10
N GLY A 62 -6.15 15.76 3.29
CA GLY A 62 -7.50 16.04 3.79
C GLY A 62 -7.54 17.13 4.87
N GLY A 63 -6.63 18.12 4.82
CA GLY A 63 -6.53 19.16 5.84
C GLY A 63 -6.02 18.65 7.20
N GLY A 64 -5.15 17.64 7.20
CA GLY A 64 -4.62 17.02 8.43
C GLY A 64 -5.50 15.90 8.99
N ARG A 65 -6.59 15.53 8.30
CA ARG A 65 -7.53 14.50 8.74
C ARG A 65 -7.34 13.15 8.04
N CYS A 66 -6.63 13.12 6.92
CA CYS A 66 -6.44 11.98 6.03
C CYS A 66 -7.75 11.47 5.39
N ASN A 67 -8.10 12.00 4.22
CA ASN A 67 -9.16 11.39 3.41
C ASN A 67 -8.70 9.99 2.95
N VAL A 68 -9.31 8.94 3.52
CA VAL A 68 -8.91 7.54 3.28
C VAL A 68 -9.40 7.06 1.92
N THR A 69 -10.67 7.33 1.60
CA THR A 69 -11.31 6.96 0.34
C THR A 69 -12.60 7.77 0.15
N HIS A 70 -13.40 7.41 -0.84
CA HIS A 70 -14.68 8.06 -1.13
C HIS A 70 -15.81 7.03 -1.15
N ASP A 71 -16.94 7.35 -0.53
CA ASP A 71 -18.12 6.49 -0.49
C ASP A 71 -18.83 6.52 -1.84
N VAL A 72 -18.62 5.47 -2.62
CA VAL A 72 -19.21 5.32 -3.95
C VAL A 72 -19.85 3.94 -4.09
N THR A 73 -20.96 3.90 -4.82
CA THR A 73 -21.71 2.67 -5.04
C THR A 73 -21.09 1.83 -6.16
N GLY A 74 -19.95 1.21 -5.87
CA GLY A 74 -19.28 0.27 -6.76
C GLY A 74 -18.12 0.83 -7.57
N ASN A 75 -17.35 -0.09 -8.12
CA ASN A 75 -16.07 0.20 -8.76
C ASN A 75 -16.18 1.06 -10.03
N ALA A 76 -17.32 1.00 -10.73
CA ALA A 76 -17.54 1.82 -11.93
C ALA A 76 -17.57 3.31 -11.58
N GLN A 77 -18.30 3.68 -10.53
CA GLN A 77 -18.38 5.06 -10.05
C GLN A 77 -17.03 5.52 -9.49
N LEU A 78 -16.32 4.66 -8.75
CA LEU A 78 -14.97 4.97 -8.26
C LEU A 78 -14.02 5.31 -9.43
N LEU A 79 -14.10 4.57 -10.51
CA LEU A 79 -13.24 4.76 -11.69
C LEU A 79 -13.44 6.10 -12.40
N GLU A 80 -14.63 6.73 -12.27
CA GLU A 80 -14.87 8.04 -12.86
C GLU A 80 -14.02 9.14 -12.23
N HIS A 81 -13.59 8.95 -10.97
CA HIS A 81 -12.68 9.88 -10.28
C HIS A 81 -11.20 9.71 -10.71
N TYR A 82 -10.90 8.74 -11.58
CA TYR A 82 -9.55 8.46 -12.07
C TYR A 82 -9.46 8.61 -13.60
N PRO A 83 -9.46 9.85 -14.14
CA PRO A 83 -9.46 10.07 -15.59
C PRO A 83 -8.20 9.50 -16.28
N ARG A 84 -7.10 9.40 -15.53
CA ARG A 84 -5.88 8.74 -15.99
C ARG A 84 -5.74 7.38 -15.32
N GLY A 85 -5.43 6.35 -16.09
CA GLY A 85 -5.22 4.99 -15.57
C GLY A 85 -6.49 4.18 -15.30
N LYS A 86 -7.68 4.65 -15.70
CA LYS A 86 -8.98 4.00 -15.49
C LYS A 86 -8.96 2.51 -15.87
N ASN A 87 -8.43 2.18 -17.06
CA ASN A 87 -8.37 0.80 -17.54
C ASN A 87 -7.46 -0.10 -16.69
N PHE A 88 -6.36 0.43 -16.19
CA PHE A 88 -5.46 -0.27 -15.28
C PHE A 88 -6.11 -0.48 -13.92
N LEU A 89 -6.68 0.58 -13.34
CA LEU A 89 -7.31 0.57 -12.02
C LEU A 89 -8.56 -0.30 -11.95
N LYS A 90 -9.27 -0.51 -13.07
CA LYS A 90 -10.41 -1.42 -13.13
C LYS A 90 -10.09 -2.82 -12.58
N LYS A 91 -8.92 -3.37 -12.95
CA LYS A 91 -8.46 -4.68 -12.46
C LYS A 91 -8.06 -4.65 -10.98
N VAL A 92 -7.51 -3.52 -10.53
CA VAL A 92 -7.10 -3.32 -9.14
C VAL A 92 -8.34 -3.22 -8.25
N PHE A 93 -9.29 -2.34 -8.58
CA PHE A 93 -10.50 -2.12 -7.80
C PHE A 93 -11.46 -3.31 -7.76
N TYR A 94 -11.37 -4.22 -8.73
CA TYR A 94 -12.07 -5.50 -8.65
C TYR A 94 -11.59 -6.38 -7.48
N ARG A 95 -10.34 -6.21 -7.05
CA ARG A 95 -9.72 -6.97 -5.95
C ARG A 95 -9.65 -6.18 -4.66
N TRP A 96 -9.57 -4.87 -4.76
CA TRP A 96 -9.40 -3.95 -3.64
C TRP A 96 -10.03 -2.60 -3.96
N GLY A 97 -11.26 -2.42 -3.57
CA GLY A 97 -12.05 -1.20 -3.75
C GLY A 97 -12.32 -0.49 -2.43
N VAL A 98 -13.43 0.23 -2.40
CA VAL A 98 -13.87 0.98 -1.20
C VAL A 98 -14.22 0.05 -0.04
N PRO A 99 -15.02 -1.03 -0.24
CA PRO A 99 -15.37 -1.94 0.86
C PRO A 99 -14.14 -2.58 1.50
N GLU A 100 -13.19 -3.09 0.71
CA GLU A 100 -11.98 -3.74 1.21
C GLU A 100 -11.09 -2.73 1.96
N THR A 101 -11.05 -1.49 1.50
CA THR A 101 -10.31 -0.42 2.17
C THR A 101 -10.92 -0.11 3.53
N ARG A 102 -12.24 0.11 3.61
CA ARG A 102 -12.94 0.35 4.88
C ARG A 102 -12.74 -0.79 5.86
N ASP A 103 -13.03 -2.01 5.41
CA ASP A 103 -12.85 -3.24 6.17
C ASP A 103 -11.45 -3.38 6.75
N TRP A 104 -10.43 -3.04 5.97
CA TRP A 104 -9.05 -3.14 6.43
C TRP A 104 -8.76 -2.17 7.57
N PHE A 105 -9.20 -0.91 7.46
CA PHE A 105 -9.01 0.08 8.51
C PHE A 105 -9.77 -0.29 9.78
N GLU A 106 -11.03 -0.66 9.67
CA GLU A 106 -11.90 -1.01 10.80
C GLU A 106 -11.38 -2.27 11.52
N LYS A 107 -10.99 -3.31 10.80
CA LYS A 107 -10.35 -4.52 11.37
C LYS A 107 -9.02 -4.25 12.06
N ASN A 108 -8.36 -3.16 11.72
CA ASN A 108 -7.13 -2.72 12.38
C ASN A 108 -7.35 -1.61 13.42
N GLY A 109 -8.60 -1.35 13.83
CA GLY A 109 -8.93 -0.49 14.96
C GLY A 109 -9.05 1.01 14.60
N VAL A 110 -9.17 1.35 13.32
CA VAL A 110 -9.45 2.73 12.90
C VAL A 110 -10.88 2.81 12.40
N GLU A 111 -11.76 3.38 13.22
CA GLU A 111 -13.14 3.68 12.87
C GLU A 111 -13.19 4.80 11.82
N LEU A 112 -14.06 4.62 10.83
CA LEU A 112 -14.23 5.55 9.72
C LEU A 112 -15.63 6.16 9.70
N LYS A 113 -15.72 7.42 9.30
CA LYS A 113 -16.97 8.14 9.06
C LYS A 113 -17.05 8.64 7.63
N VAL A 114 -18.28 8.69 7.10
CA VAL A 114 -18.58 9.29 5.79
C VAL A 114 -19.09 10.71 6.02
N GLU A 115 -18.55 11.68 5.30
CA GLU A 115 -19.06 13.05 5.28
C GLU A 115 -20.12 13.22 4.18
N GLU A 116 -20.91 14.31 4.25
CA GLU A 116 -22.02 14.58 3.31
C GLU A 116 -21.60 14.59 1.84
N ASP A 117 -20.36 14.96 1.56
CA ASP A 117 -19.79 14.96 0.21
C ASP A 117 -19.18 13.60 -0.21
N GLY A 118 -19.37 12.56 0.59
CA GLY A 118 -18.91 11.21 0.33
C GLY A 118 -17.44 10.94 0.69
N ARG A 119 -16.70 11.92 1.18
CA ARG A 119 -15.33 11.66 1.67
C ARG A 119 -15.35 10.83 2.94
N ILE A 120 -14.39 9.93 3.07
CA ILE A 120 -14.25 9.04 4.22
C ILE A 120 -13.02 9.41 5.03
N PHE A 121 -13.23 9.71 6.30
CA PHE A 121 -12.19 10.10 7.24
C PHE A 121 -12.19 9.20 8.48
N PRO A 122 -11.07 9.11 9.23
CA PRO A 122 -11.11 8.54 10.56
C PRO A 122 -12.02 9.36 11.47
N VAL A 123 -12.76 8.70 12.35
CA VAL A 123 -13.67 9.36 13.32
C VAL A 123 -12.93 10.35 14.22
N SER A 124 -11.65 10.12 14.47
CA SER A 124 -10.76 11.00 15.24
C SER A 124 -10.48 12.36 14.59
N ASP A 125 -10.83 12.55 13.32
CA ASP A 125 -10.46 13.73 12.52
C ASP A 125 -8.96 14.05 12.51
N SER A 126 -8.12 13.04 12.72
CA SER A 126 -6.66 13.18 12.76
C SER A 126 -5.98 12.20 11.81
N SER A 127 -5.17 12.73 10.91
CA SER A 127 -4.31 11.92 10.04
C SER A 127 -3.30 11.07 10.82
N GLU A 128 -2.98 11.49 12.04
CA GLU A 128 -2.05 10.78 12.91
C GLU A 128 -2.58 9.39 13.28
N THR A 129 -3.90 9.22 13.42
CA THR A 129 -4.52 7.91 13.66
C THR A 129 -4.17 6.91 12.55
N VAL A 130 -4.26 7.36 11.30
CA VAL A 130 -3.90 6.52 10.14
C VAL A 130 -2.39 6.31 10.06
N ALA A 131 -1.59 7.35 10.34
CA ALA A 131 -0.14 7.26 10.30
C ALA A 131 0.38 6.26 11.36
N GLN A 132 -0.08 6.38 12.59
CA GLN A 132 0.30 5.48 13.69
C GLN A 132 -0.12 4.03 13.43
N LEU A 133 -1.31 3.81 12.86
CA LEU A 133 -1.73 2.46 12.45
C LEU A 133 -0.73 1.86 11.47
N LEU A 134 -0.37 2.58 10.40
CA LEU A 134 0.52 2.07 9.37
C LEU A 134 1.93 1.79 9.94
N GLU A 135 2.47 2.69 10.74
CA GLU A 135 3.78 2.54 11.38
C GLU A 135 3.79 1.35 12.37
N TRP A 136 2.78 1.29 13.23
CA TRP A 136 2.65 0.20 14.20
C TRP A 136 2.48 -1.16 13.52
N ARG A 137 1.62 -1.24 12.49
CA ARG A 137 1.36 -2.49 11.78
C ARG A 137 2.60 -3.01 11.06
N ALA A 138 3.32 -2.11 10.36
CA ALA A 138 4.57 -2.46 9.71
C ALA A 138 5.61 -2.98 10.71
N LYS A 139 5.79 -2.27 11.82
CA LYS A 139 6.70 -2.67 12.90
C LYS A 139 6.32 -4.03 13.51
N LYS A 140 5.02 -4.24 13.79
CA LYS A 140 4.50 -5.50 14.35
C LYS A 140 4.75 -6.69 13.42
N LEU A 141 4.71 -6.48 12.12
CA LEU A 141 4.97 -7.51 11.11
C LEU A 141 6.47 -7.71 10.81
N GLY A 142 7.36 -6.96 11.45
CA GLY A 142 8.80 -7.07 11.25
C GLY A 142 9.28 -6.44 9.93
N VAL A 143 8.59 -5.40 9.45
CA VAL A 143 9.10 -4.58 8.33
C VAL A 143 10.25 -3.72 8.83
N GLU A 144 11.40 -3.81 8.15
CA GLU A 144 12.55 -2.94 8.41
C GLU A 144 12.34 -1.57 7.78
N LEU A 145 12.73 -0.50 8.47
CA LEU A 145 12.66 0.87 7.96
C LEU A 145 14.05 1.51 7.93
N MET A 146 14.51 1.86 6.74
CA MET A 146 15.76 2.56 6.51
C MET A 146 15.48 4.01 6.12
N LEU A 147 15.67 4.95 7.05
CA LEU A 147 15.57 6.38 6.79
C LEU A 147 16.90 6.93 6.24
N ASN A 148 16.84 8.13 5.65
CA ASN A 148 18.00 8.79 5.03
C ASN A 148 18.73 7.91 4.00
N SER A 149 17.97 7.01 3.35
CA SER A 149 18.45 5.99 2.42
C SER A 149 17.83 6.22 1.05
N SER A 150 18.53 7.00 0.24
CA SER A 150 18.07 7.33 -1.13
C SER A 150 18.49 6.24 -2.11
N VAL A 151 17.51 5.65 -2.80
CA VAL A 151 17.77 4.76 -3.93
C VAL A 151 18.10 5.61 -5.16
N VAL A 152 19.29 5.45 -5.69
CA VAL A 152 19.79 6.22 -6.86
C VAL A 152 19.66 5.46 -8.17
N THR A 153 19.73 4.13 -8.12
CA THR A 153 19.67 3.28 -9.31
C THR A 153 19.06 1.93 -8.96
N ILE A 154 18.35 1.36 -9.93
CA ILE A 154 17.86 -0.03 -9.88
C ILE A 154 18.43 -0.74 -11.11
N VAL A 155 19.22 -1.78 -10.89
CA VAL A 155 19.84 -2.54 -11.96
C VAL A 155 19.18 -3.92 -12.04
N PRO A 156 18.54 -4.27 -13.18
CA PRO A 156 18.00 -5.60 -13.38
C PRO A 156 19.13 -6.64 -13.41
N MET A 157 18.96 -7.78 -12.75
CA MET A 157 19.89 -8.92 -12.80
C MET A 157 19.27 -10.01 -13.68
N PRO A 158 19.68 -10.12 -14.98
CA PRO A 158 18.97 -10.93 -15.97
C PRO A 158 18.97 -12.44 -15.70
N LYS A 159 19.94 -12.95 -14.94
CA LYS A 159 20.08 -14.39 -14.70
C LYS A 159 19.23 -14.94 -13.58
N ASP A 160 18.87 -14.10 -12.59
CA ASP A 160 18.25 -14.57 -11.35
C ASP A 160 16.86 -13.94 -11.10
N GLY A 161 16.41 -13.05 -11.99
CA GLY A 161 15.12 -12.35 -11.86
C GLY A 161 15.06 -11.35 -10.67
N PHE A 162 16.22 -11.01 -10.10
CA PHE A 162 16.34 -10.06 -8.99
C PHE A 162 16.88 -8.70 -9.45
N TYR A 163 16.85 -7.73 -8.53
CA TYR A 163 17.37 -6.38 -8.75
C TYR A 163 18.48 -6.06 -7.74
N ARG A 164 19.43 -5.27 -8.16
CA ARG A 164 20.52 -4.74 -7.32
C ARG A 164 20.39 -3.23 -7.15
#